data_98b9e8d4ca32f0b432d404187657a4a7
#
_entry.id   98b9e8d4ca32f0b432d404187657a4a7
#
_cell.length_a   1.000
_cell.length_b   1.000
_cell.length_c   1.000
_cell.angle_alpha   90.00
_cell.angle_beta   90.00
_cell.angle_gamma   90.00
#
_symmetry.space_group_name_H-M   'P 1'
#
loop_
_entity.id
_entity.type
_entity.pdbx_description
1 polymer ?
#
loop_
_entity_poly.entity_id
_entity_poly.type
_entity_poly.pdbx_seq_one_letter_code
_entity_poly.pdbx_strand_id
1 'polypeptide(L)'
;MNKLIKKAEKIKLGSPMDKDAQMGPLNSFKQLEIIEKNIKATIDQGGKLRCGGKRSKISNEGYYFPPTIIECENHNLPTAENELFGPVLSVMKFNTEEEAINKMNDNKYGLSSGVYT
;
A
#
# COMPACT_ATOMS: atom_id res chain seq x y z
N MET A 1 -8.21 1.19 -11.96
CA MET A 1 -6.80 1.45 -11.68
C MET A 1 -6.41 2.91 -11.89
N ASN A 2 -6.48 3.51 -13.08
CA ASN A 2 -5.99 4.88 -13.35
C ASN A 2 -6.60 5.98 -12.46
N LYS A 3 -7.90 5.91 -12.15
CA LYS A 3 -8.54 6.88 -11.24
C LYS A 3 -7.98 6.80 -9.81
N LEU A 4 -7.69 5.58 -9.35
CA LEU A 4 -7.12 5.32 -8.02
C LEU A 4 -5.70 5.87 -7.93
N ILE A 5 -4.85 5.57 -8.92
CA ILE A 5 -3.48 6.08 -9.00
C ILE A 5 -3.47 7.61 -8.96
N LYS A 6 -4.28 8.26 -9.82
CA LYS A 6 -4.38 9.74 -9.85
C LYS A 6 -4.83 10.35 -8.51
N LYS A 7 -5.68 9.64 -7.74
CA LYS A 7 -6.07 10.09 -6.40
C LYS A 7 -4.93 9.92 -5.40
N ALA A 8 -4.24 8.77 -5.42
CA ALA A 8 -3.11 8.48 -4.54
C ALA A 8 -1.97 9.50 -4.73
N GLU A 9 -1.62 9.81 -5.98
CA GLU A 9 -0.56 10.76 -6.31
C GLU A 9 -0.87 12.21 -5.91
N LYS A 10 -2.15 12.55 -5.73
CA LYS A 10 -2.57 13.89 -5.29
C LYS A 10 -2.55 14.09 -3.78
N ILE A 11 -2.40 13.01 -3.01
CA ILE A 11 -2.36 13.12 -1.55
C ILE A 11 -1.11 13.89 -1.12
N LYS A 12 -1.34 15.01 -0.45
CA LYS A 12 -0.28 15.89 0.03
C LYS A 12 0.29 15.36 1.34
N LEU A 13 1.55 14.96 1.30
CA LEU A 13 2.30 14.59 2.49
C LEU A 13 2.78 15.85 3.22
N GLY A 14 2.80 15.81 4.53
CA GLY A 14 3.31 16.94 5.31
C GLY A 14 3.26 16.70 6.81
N SER A 15 3.73 17.69 7.57
CA SER A 15 3.65 17.66 9.02
C SER A 15 2.20 17.57 9.49
N PRO A 16 1.89 16.84 10.58
CA PRO A 16 0.57 16.84 11.19
C PRO A 16 0.08 18.23 11.64
N MET A 17 1.00 19.18 11.78
CA MET A 17 0.68 20.58 12.11
C MET A 17 0.41 21.45 10.87
N ASP A 18 0.67 20.94 9.66
CA ASP A 18 0.36 21.62 8.41
C ASP A 18 -1.12 21.40 8.04
N LYS A 19 -1.89 22.48 7.98
CA LYS A 19 -3.33 22.43 7.66
C LYS A 19 -3.63 21.90 6.25
N ASP A 20 -2.65 21.99 5.34
CA ASP A 20 -2.78 21.52 3.97
C ASP A 20 -2.31 20.07 3.78
N ALA A 21 -1.68 19.48 4.79
CA ALA A 21 -1.25 18.08 4.72
C ALA A 21 -2.46 17.14 4.87
N GLN A 22 -2.46 16.10 4.06
CA GLN A 22 -3.50 15.07 4.06
C GLN A 22 -3.02 13.75 4.65
N MET A 23 -1.70 13.57 4.72
CA MET A 23 -1.07 12.38 5.29
C MET A 23 0.25 12.76 5.97
N GLY A 24 0.42 12.31 7.21
CA GLY A 24 1.63 12.49 8.00
C GLY A 24 2.70 11.42 7.77
N PRO A 25 3.76 11.43 8.59
CA PRO A 25 4.82 10.44 8.53
C PRO A 25 4.38 9.09 9.13
N LEU A 26 5.14 8.05 8.80
CA LEU A 26 5.09 6.77 9.51
C LEU A 26 5.56 6.94 10.96
N ASN A 27 5.16 6.00 11.83
CA ASN A 27 5.44 6.07 13.27
C ASN A 27 6.90 5.83 13.64
N SER A 28 7.69 5.16 12.79
CA SER A 28 9.08 4.83 13.10
C SER A 28 9.93 4.53 11.86
N PHE A 29 11.24 4.64 12.01
CA PHE A 29 12.20 4.22 10.99
C PHE A 29 12.10 2.73 10.70
N LYS A 30 11.94 1.92 11.75
CA LYS A 30 11.76 0.46 11.60
C LYS A 30 10.56 0.12 10.70
N GLN A 31 9.46 0.85 10.86
CA GLN A 31 8.28 0.66 10.02
C GLN A 31 8.55 1.03 8.56
N LEU A 32 9.29 2.10 8.33
CA LEU A 32 9.72 2.50 6.99
C LEU A 32 10.54 1.40 6.31
N GLU A 33 11.51 0.82 7.03
CA GLU A 33 12.35 -0.28 6.51
C GLU A 33 11.53 -1.53 6.19
N ILE A 34 10.57 -1.88 7.05
CA ILE A 34 9.67 -3.02 6.80
C ILE A 34 8.88 -2.81 5.53
N ILE A 35 8.31 -1.62 5.32
CA ILE A 35 7.55 -1.28 4.12
C ILE A 35 8.43 -1.37 2.87
N GLU A 36 9.60 -0.73 2.88
CA GLU A 36 10.54 -0.75 1.74
C GLU A 36 10.98 -2.18 1.39
N LYS A 37 11.30 -2.99 2.40
CA LYS A 37 11.69 -4.39 2.22
C LYS A 37 10.56 -5.21 1.57
N ASN A 38 9.33 -5.08 2.05
CA ASN A 38 8.19 -5.82 1.50
C ASN A 38 7.86 -5.37 0.07
N ILE A 39 7.89 -4.06 -0.21
CA ILE A 39 7.68 -3.53 -1.56
C ILE A 39 8.74 -4.07 -2.52
N LYS A 40 10.02 -3.99 -2.12
CA LYS A 40 11.12 -4.53 -2.94
C LYS A 40 10.93 -6.02 -3.22
N ALA A 41 10.67 -6.81 -2.19
CA ALA A 41 10.47 -8.25 -2.33
C ALA A 41 9.25 -8.58 -3.22
N THR A 42 8.18 -7.80 -3.13
CA THR A 42 7.01 -7.96 -4.00
C THR A 42 7.34 -7.67 -5.46
N ILE A 43 8.10 -6.60 -5.73
CA ILE A 43 8.53 -6.26 -7.10
C ILE A 43 9.46 -7.34 -7.66
N ASP A 44 10.43 -7.79 -6.87
CA ASP A 44 11.38 -8.86 -7.24
C ASP A 44 10.65 -10.19 -7.58
N GLN A 45 9.46 -10.41 -7.01
CA GLN A 45 8.60 -11.58 -7.25
C GLN A 45 7.50 -11.34 -8.30
N GLY A 46 7.57 -10.25 -9.07
CA GLY A 46 6.67 -9.99 -10.19
C GLY A 46 5.53 -9.03 -9.91
N GLY A 47 5.41 -8.47 -8.70
CA GLY A 47 4.48 -7.39 -8.41
C GLY A 47 4.77 -6.13 -9.22
N LYS A 48 3.72 -5.45 -9.69
CA LYS A 48 3.85 -4.27 -10.56
C LYS A 48 3.58 -2.99 -9.77
N LEU A 49 4.62 -2.22 -9.46
CA LEU A 49 4.47 -0.91 -8.83
C LEU A 49 3.71 0.04 -9.77
N ARG A 50 2.63 0.64 -9.27
CA ARG A 50 1.77 1.55 -10.04
C ARG A 50 1.97 3.01 -9.66
N CYS A 51 2.21 3.30 -8.36
CA CYS A 51 2.64 4.62 -7.88
C CYS A 51 3.31 4.50 -6.51
N GLY A 52 4.00 5.52 -6.06
CA GLY A 52 4.71 5.56 -4.78
C GLY A 52 5.96 4.67 -4.75
N GLY A 53 6.10 3.86 -3.72
CA GLY A 53 7.12 2.81 -3.59
C GLY A 53 8.50 3.27 -3.10
N LYS A 54 8.69 4.56 -2.85
CA LYS A 54 9.95 5.10 -2.33
C LYS A 54 9.68 6.16 -1.26
N ARG A 55 10.52 6.21 -0.23
CA ARG A 55 10.42 7.26 0.80
C ARG A 55 10.45 8.65 0.20
N SER A 56 9.68 9.56 0.77
CA SER A 56 9.66 10.96 0.36
C SER A 56 10.75 11.76 1.09
N LYS A 57 11.34 12.72 0.40
CA LYS A 57 12.34 13.65 0.94
C LYS A 57 11.72 15.02 1.25
N ILE A 58 10.49 15.08 1.68
CA ILE A 58 9.81 16.37 1.97
C ILE A 58 10.48 17.09 3.14
N SER A 59 11.01 16.34 4.12
CA SER A 59 11.68 16.87 5.29
C SER A 59 12.81 15.92 5.72
N ASN A 60 13.83 16.47 6.34
CA ASN A 60 14.87 15.69 7.02
C ASN A 60 14.36 15.12 8.36
N GLU A 61 13.22 15.61 8.84
CA GLU A 61 12.55 15.17 10.05
C GLU A 61 11.29 14.39 9.66
N GLY A 62 11.17 13.17 10.16
CA GLY A 62 10.01 12.31 9.93
C GLY A 62 10.18 11.29 8.79
N TYR A 63 9.43 10.21 8.90
CA TYR A 63 9.50 9.04 8.03
C TYR A 63 8.36 9.07 7.00
N TYR A 64 8.44 9.99 6.05
CA TYR A 64 7.40 10.19 5.05
C TYR A 64 7.45 9.16 3.94
N PHE A 65 6.33 8.49 3.74
CA PHE A 65 6.17 7.49 2.70
C PHE A 65 4.87 7.77 1.92
N PRO A 66 4.93 7.90 0.59
CA PRO A 66 3.75 8.25 -0.19
C PRO A 66 2.78 7.06 -0.31
N PRO A 67 1.51 7.33 -0.58
CA PRO A 67 0.57 6.29 -0.98
C PRO A 67 1.15 5.46 -2.10
N THR A 68 1.17 4.16 -1.88
CA THR A 68 1.80 3.19 -2.78
C THR A 68 0.78 2.17 -3.23
N ILE A 69 0.69 1.95 -4.53
CA ILE A 69 -0.20 0.96 -5.13
C ILE A 69 0.63 -0.06 -5.89
N ILE A 70 0.43 -1.34 -5.56
CA ILE A 70 1.09 -2.46 -6.21
C ILE A 70 0.01 -3.39 -6.76
N GLU A 71 0.08 -3.70 -8.04
CA GLU A 71 -0.74 -4.74 -8.65
C GLU A 71 -0.06 -6.09 -8.45
N CYS A 72 -0.75 -6.99 -7.79
CA CYS A 72 -0.30 -8.34 -7.44
C CYS A 72 -1.11 -9.37 -8.24
N GLU A 73 -0.46 -10.43 -8.69
CA GLU A 73 -1.15 -11.53 -9.40
C GLU A 73 -1.78 -12.54 -8.44
N ASN A 74 -1.19 -12.68 -7.25
CA ASN A 74 -1.66 -13.62 -6.22
C ASN A 74 -1.42 -13.08 -4.81
N HIS A 75 -1.96 -13.77 -3.81
CA HIS A 75 -1.86 -13.45 -2.39
C HIS A 75 -0.49 -13.71 -1.75
N ASN A 76 0.34 -14.56 -2.34
CA ASN A 76 1.62 -14.97 -1.77
C ASN A 76 2.70 -13.89 -1.87
N LEU A 77 2.40 -12.78 -2.54
CA LEU A 77 3.34 -11.66 -2.63
C LEU A 77 3.41 -10.90 -1.29
N PRO A 78 4.60 -10.52 -0.83
CA PRO A 78 4.81 -9.98 0.52
C PRO A 78 3.90 -8.82 0.93
N THR A 79 3.58 -7.90 0.01
CA THR A 79 2.67 -6.78 0.30
C THR A 79 1.19 -7.17 0.30
N ALA A 80 0.83 -8.31 -0.28
CA ALA A 80 -0.53 -8.84 -0.24
C ALA A 80 -0.76 -9.73 0.98
N GLU A 81 0.27 -10.50 1.39
CA GLU A 81 0.21 -11.43 2.50
C GLU A 81 0.33 -10.75 3.87
N ASN A 82 1.19 -9.72 3.97
CA ASN A 82 1.53 -9.11 5.26
C ASN A 82 0.80 -7.78 5.49
N GLU A 83 0.36 -7.57 6.74
CA GLU A 83 -0.15 -6.29 7.20
C GLU A 83 1.02 -5.33 7.46
N LEU A 84 1.13 -4.28 6.65
CA LEU A 84 2.31 -3.42 6.64
C LEU A 84 2.22 -2.19 7.55
N PHE A 85 1.05 -1.88 8.12
CA PHE A 85 0.81 -0.66 8.91
C PHE A 85 1.36 0.62 8.25
N GLY A 86 1.03 0.81 6.97
CA GLY A 86 1.49 1.94 6.18
C GLY A 86 0.67 2.16 4.92
N PRO A 87 0.93 3.21 4.15
CA PRO A 87 0.13 3.61 3.01
C PRO A 87 0.39 2.75 1.77
N VAL A 88 0.28 1.44 1.91
CA VAL A 88 0.51 0.47 0.83
C VAL A 88 -0.79 -0.28 0.55
N LEU A 89 -1.20 -0.30 -0.70
CA LEU A 89 -2.37 -1.00 -1.19
C LEU A 89 -1.95 -2.02 -2.25
N SER A 90 -2.20 -3.30 -1.96
CA SER A 90 -2.10 -4.38 -2.94
C SER A 90 -3.44 -4.54 -3.66
N VAL A 91 -3.41 -4.60 -4.98
CA VAL A 91 -4.58 -4.72 -5.84
C VAL A 91 -4.45 -5.97 -6.70
N MET A 92 -5.48 -6.79 -6.68
CA MET A 92 -5.57 -8.01 -7.50
C MET A 92 -6.82 -7.99 -8.37
N LYS A 93 -6.74 -8.61 -9.53
CA LYS A 93 -7.91 -8.86 -10.38
C LYS A 93 -8.55 -10.18 -10.00
N PHE A 94 -9.84 -10.28 -10.26
CA PHE A 94 -10.57 -11.54 -10.22
C PHE A 94 -11.55 -11.61 -11.41
N ASN A 95 -11.96 -12.82 -11.78
CA ASN A 95 -12.85 -13.05 -12.91
C ASN A 95 -14.23 -13.57 -12.45
N THR A 96 -14.30 -14.20 -11.29
CA THR A 96 -15.53 -14.74 -10.73
C THR A 96 -15.73 -14.32 -9.28
N GLU A 97 -16.97 -14.31 -8.81
CA GLU A 97 -17.30 -14.04 -7.42
C GLU A 97 -16.62 -15.03 -6.47
N GLU A 98 -16.61 -16.30 -6.83
CA GLU A 98 -15.96 -17.35 -6.05
C GLU A 98 -14.45 -17.09 -5.89
N GLU A 99 -13.77 -16.69 -6.98
CA GLU A 99 -12.35 -16.30 -6.93
C GLU A 99 -12.14 -15.11 -5.99
N ALA A 100 -13.03 -14.11 -6.02
CA ALA A 100 -12.95 -12.96 -5.14
C ALA A 100 -13.10 -13.35 -3.68
N ILE A 101 -14.09 -14.18 -3.36
CA ILE A 101 -14.36 -14.67 -1.99
C ILE A 101 -13.16 -15.48 -1.48
N ASN A 102 -12.63 -16.39 -2.30
CA ASN A 102 -11.45 -17.19 -1.93
C ASN A 102 -10.24 -16.30 -1.65
N LYS A 103 -9.95 -15.32 -2.51
CA LYS A 103 -8.88 -14.34 -2.28
C LYS A 103 -9.09 -13.50 -1.02
N MET A 104 -10.31 -13.10 -0.70
CA MET A 104 -10.61 -12.32 0.51
C MET A 104 -10.41 -13.14 1.79
N ASN A 105 -10.69 -14.43 1.76
CA ASN A 105 -10.56 -15.33 2.90
C ASN A 105 -9.15 -15.92 3.07
N ASP A 106 -8.30 -15.82 2.04
CA ASP A 106 -6.92 -16.31 2.06
C ASP A 106 -6.00 -15.32 2.78
N ASN A 107 -6.28 -15.11 4.07
CA ASN A 107 -5.45 -14.30 4.95
C ASN A 107 -5.54 -14.80 6.40
N LYS A 108 -4.50 -14.52 7.17
CA LYS A 108 -4.35 -14.94 8.58
C LYS A 108 -4.94 -13.94 9.59
N TYR A 109 -5.41 -12.78 9.16
CA TYR A 109 -5.75 -11.68 10.07
C TYR A 109 -7.23 -11.62 10.40
N GLY A 110 -8.13 -11.85 9.43
CA GLY A 110 -9.58 -11.91 9.65
C GLY A 110 -10.20 -10.60 10.12
N LEU A 111 -9.76 -9.46 9.59
CA LEU A 111 -10.28 -8.16 9.97
C LEU A 111 -11.67 -7.90 9.32
N SER A 112 -11.79 -6.87 8.53
CA SER A 112 -13.03 -6.46 7.89
C SER A 112 -12.93 -6.52 6.38
N SER A 113 -14.07 -6.66 5.72
CA SER A 113 -14.18 -6.59 4.26
C SER A 113 -15.33 -5.69 3.84
N GLY A 114 -15.33 -5.24 2.59
CA GLY A 114 -16.41 -4.48 2.00
C GLY A 114 -16.57 -4.83 0.52
N VAL A 115 -17.81 -4.76 0.04
CA VAL A 115 -18.16 -4.98 -1.36
C VAL A 115 -18.82 -3.72 -1.90
N TYR A 116 -18.40 -3.28 -3.07
CA TYR A 116 -19.00 -2.17 -3.81
C TYR A 116 -19.54 -2.70 -5.13
N THR A 117 -20.81 -2.53 -5.34
CA THR A 117 -21.53 -2.96 -6.57
C THR A 117 -21.99 -1.78 -7.38
#